data_ce9f68ee54455fa4943347b050ec5e07
#
_entry.id   ce9f68ee54455fa4943347b050ec5e07
#
_cell.length_a   1.000
_cell.length_b   1.000
_cell.length_c   1.000
_cell.angle_alpha   90.00
_cell.angle_beta   90.00
_cell.angle_gamma   90.00
#
_symmetry.space_group_name_H-M   'P 1'
#
loop_
_entity.id
_entity.type
_entity.pdbx_description
1 polymer ?
#
loop_
_entity_poly.entity_id
_entity_poly.type
_entity_poly.pdbx_seq_one_letter_code
_entity_poly.pdbx_strand_id
1 'polypeptide(L)'
;TAVDVGWYLNKTTDTYQFTSMRADDCIKKICNDLYIPIVLIPELSTLITQIYIDKPVSDVIKDILDKCGNGYNFDFVPDGMRIYLCSDMSVEPKFRISPNTELKNSVQYMGNIEHKGSIENMKNSVKVITDTDVMTTLKAEESISKYGFLQEVVKMNDGDNASDLAKKNLGELNKEDETYSGEIIEELTSYTRAGSTIEKDGVKYVITSSQHSIKNGVHYNKIDMERLV
;
A
#
# COMPACT_ATOMS: atom_id res chain seq x y z
N THR A 1 -11.59 -1.10 24.76
CA THR A 1 -10.96 -1.04 23.42
C THR A 1 -12.05 -0.76 22.41
N ALA A 2 -11.94 0.32 21.65
CA ALA A 2 -12.83 0.60 20.53
C ALA A 2 -12.14 0.11 19.26
N VAL A 3 -12.91 -0.45 18.34
CA VAL A 3 -12.45 -0.87 17.01
C VAL A 3 -13.36 -0.24 15.97
N ASP A 4 -12.81 0.13 14.82
CA ASP A 4 -13.60 0.67 13.73
C ASP A 4 -14.24 -0.45 12.89
N VAL A 5 -15.07 -0.07 11.92
CA VAL A 5 -15.74 -1.01 11.02
C VAL A 5 -14.74 -1.80 10.17
N GLY A 6 -13.59 -1.22 9.85
CA GLY A 6 -12.53 -1.89 9.08
C GLY A 6 -11.97 -3.13 9.78
N TRP A 7 -12.02 -3.17 11.10
CA TRP A 7 -11.60 -4.35 11.87
C TRP A 7 -12.42 -5.61 11.52
N TYR A 8 -13.72 -5.45 11.25
CA TYR A 8 -14.58 -6.57 10.89
C TYR A 8 -14.18 -7.19 9.56
N LEU A 9 -13.73 -6.40 8.59
CA LEU A 9 -13.25 -6.92 7.29
C LEU A 9 -12.02 -7.81 7.44
N ASN A 10 -11.15 -7.52 8.41
CA ASN A 10 -9.98 -8.34 8.71
C ASN A 10 -10.34 -9.67 9.42
N LYS A 11 -11.53 -9.74 10.03
CA LYS A 11 -11.99 -10.90 10.79
C LYS A 11 -13.04 -11.72 10.05
N THR A 12 -13.64 -11.17 9.03
CA THR A 12 -14.61 -11.85 8.19
C THR A 12 -13.89 -12.51 7.03
N THR A 13 -13.98 -13.83 6.92
CA THR A 13 -13.51 -14.57 5.75
C THR A 13 -14.69 -14.95 4.89
N ASP A 14 -14.50 -14.98 3.58
CA ASP A 14 -15.54 -15.39 2.62
C ASP A 14 -14.88 -15.99 1.36
N THR A 15 -15.73 -16.52 0.49
CA THR A 15 -15.34 -17.06 -0.80
C THR A 15 -16.03 -16.28 -1.92
N TYR A 16 -15.22 -15.60 -2.73
CA TYR A 16 -15.69 -14.82 -3.87
C TYR A 16 -15.17 -15.39 -5.17
N GLN A 17 -16.06 -15.52 -6.16
CA GLN A 17 -15.69 -15.83 -7.53
C GLN A 17 -16.13 -14.70 -8.44
N PHE A 18 -15.17 -14.14 -9.16
CA PHE A 18 -15.40 -13.12 -10.18
C PHE A 18 -14.96 -13.65 -11.54
N THR A 19 -15.74 -13.35 -12.58
CA THR A 19 -15.44 -13.75 -13.97
C THR A 19 -15.64 -12.53 -14.85
N SER A 20 -14.55 -11.95 -15.34
CA SER A 20 -14.54 -10.74 -16.18
C SER A 20 -15.43 -9.62 -15.63
N MET A 21 -15.46 -9.46 -14.31
CA MET A 21 -16.24 -8.42 -13.63
C MET A 21 -15.36 -7.20 -13.38
N ARG A 22 -15.91 -5.98 -13.56
CA ARG A 22 -15.19 -4.74 -13.25
C ARG A 22 -14.81 -4.70 -11.77
N ALA A 23 -13.65 -4.14 -11.46
CA ALA A 23 -13.13 -4.06 -10.09
C ALA A 23 -14.06 -3.28 -9.16
N ASP A 24 -14.62 -2.15 -9.61
CA ASP A 24 -15.60 -1.39 -8.82
C ASP A 24 -16.88 -2.20 -8.55
N ASP A 25 -17.36 -2.99 -9.49
CA ASP A 25 -18.53 -3.85 -9.30
C ASP A 25 -18.24 -5.04 -8.37
N CYS A 26 -17.02 -5.60 -8.42
CA CYS A 26 -16.58 -6.61 -7.46
C CYS A 26 -16.64 -6.05 -6.02
N ILE A 27 -16.11 -4.86 -5.80
CA ILE A 27 -16.08 -4.24 -4.47
C ILE A 27 -17.49 -3.85 -4.01
N LYS A 28 -18.33 -3.29 -4.90
CA LYS A 28 -19.74 -3.00 -4.60
C LYS A 28 -20.49 -4.27 -4.19
N LYS A 29 -20.23 -5.39 -4.88
CA LYS A 29 -20.83 -6.69 -4.52
C LYS A 29 -20.42 -7.11 -3.11
N ILE A 30 -19.12 -7.05 -2.78
CA ILE A 30 -18.60 -7.36 -1.43
C ILE A 30 -19.27 -6.48 -0.38
N CYS A 31 -19.36 -5.17 -0.62
CA CYS A 31 -19.99 -4.25 0.31
C CYS A 31 -21.48 -4.57 0.53
N ASN A 32 -22.20 -4.88 -0.55
CA ASN A 32 -23.61 -5.26 -0.47
C ASN A 32 -23.81 -6.55 0.31
N ASP A 33 -22.99 -7.58 0.07
CA ASP A 33 -23.07 -8.87 0.73
C ASP A 33 -22.82 -8.74 2.26
N LEU A 34 -21.99 -7.78 2.65
CA LEU A 34 -21.64 -7.51 4.05
C LEU A 34 -22.42 -6.34 4.68
N TYR A 35 -23.40 -5.79 3.99
CA TYR A 35 -24.20 -4.65 4.44
C TYR A 35 -23.36 -3.41 4.80
N ILE A 36 -22.25 -3.20 4.08
CA ILE A 36 -21.37 -2.05 4.29
C ILE A 36 -21.87 -0.88 3.45
N PRO A 37 -22.22 0.27 4.06
CA PRO A 37 -22.55 1.46 3.33
C PRO A 37 -21.38 1.92 2.46
N ILE A 38 -21.69 2.41 1.25
CA ILE A 38 -20.70 2.90 0.29
C ILE A 38 -20.82 4.43 0.22
N VAL A 39 -19.74 5.12 0.53
CA VAL A 39 -19.66 6.58 0.38
C VAL A 39 -19.09 6.95 -0.99
N LEU A 40 -17.99 6.29 -1.39
CA LEU A 40 -17.33 6.56 -2.65
C LEU A 40 -16.59 5.32 -3.16
N ILE A 41 -16.94 4.87 -4.35
CA ILE A 41 -16.14 3.94 -5.14
C ILE A 41 -15.95 4.56 -6.52
N PRO A 42 -14.70 4.94 -6.91
CA PRO A 42 -14.43 5.47 -8.23
C PRO A 42 -14.68 4.40 -9.31
N GLU A 43 -14.77 4.82 -10.56
CA GLU A 43 -14.85 3.88 -11.68
C GLU A 43 -13.50 3.16 -11.86
N LEU A 44 -13.50 1.84 -11.64
CA LEU A 44 -12.34 0.97 -11.82
C LEU A 44 -12.65 -0.03 -12.94
N SER A 45 -12.15 0.26 -14.14
CA SER A 45 -12.48 -0.51 -15.36
C SER A 45 -11.72 -1.84 -15.47
N THR A 46 -10.74 -2.09 -14.59
CA THR A 46 -9.96 -3.34 -14.58
C THR A 46 -10.89 -4.54 -14.41
N LEU A 47 -10.75 -5.54 -15.30
CA LEU A 47 -11.55 -6.76 -15.23
C LEU A 47 -10.90 -7.79 -14.31
N ILE A 48 -11.64 -8.26 -13.33
CA ILE A 48 -11.23 -9.27 -12.37
C ILE A 48 -11.78 -10.63 -12.79
N THR A 49 -10.87 -11.60 -12.97
CA THR A 49 -11.22 -13.02 -13.18
C THR A 49 -10.41 -13.82 -12.18
N GLN A 50 -11.00 -14.08 -11.01
CA GLN A 50 -10.32 -14.76 -9.91
C GLN A 50 -11.30 -15.39 -8.93
N ILE A 51 -10.85 -16.48 -8.29
CA ILE A 51 -11.53 -17.10 -7.14
C ILE A 51 -10.69 -16.80 -5.90
N TYR A 52 -11.33 -16.24 -4.88
CA TYR A 52 -10.81 -16.05 -3.53
C TYR A 52 -11.50 -17.05 -2.62
N ILE A 53 -10.75 -17.97 -2.03
CA ILE A 53 -11.32 -19.04 -1.18
C ILE A 53 -10.85 -18.79 0.25
N ASP A 54 -11.81 -18.65 1.18
CA ASP A 54 -11.57 -18.49 2.62
C ASP A 54 -10.49 -17.41 2.93
N LYS A 55 -10.64 -16.26 2.28
CA LYS A 55 -9.75 -15.12 2.46
C LYS A 55 -10.40 -14.05 3.33
N PRO A 56 -9.63 -13.34 4.19
CA PRO A 56 -10.10 -12.12 4.82
C PRO A 56 -10.62 -11.15 3.75
N VAL A 57 -11.78 -10.58 3.99
CA VAL A 57 -12.41 -9.69 2.99
C VAL A 57 -11.56 -8.45 2.71
N SER A 58 -10.85 -7.96 3.73
CA SER A 58 -9.86 -6.88 3.56
C SER A 58 -8.78 -7.22 2.54
N ASP A 59 -8.29 -8.46 2.54
CA ASP A 59 -7.25 -8.92 1.62
C ASP A 59 -7.81 -9.07 0.20
N VAL A 60 -9.07 -9.52 0.07
CA VAL A 60 -9.76 -9.58 -1.22
C VAL A 60 -9.88 -8.18 -1.83
N ILE A 61 -10.33 -7.19 -1.05
CA ILE A 61 -10.46 -5.80 -1.52
C ILE A 61 -9.09 -5.23 -1.91
N LYS A 62 -8.06 -5.45 -1.09
CA LYS A 62 -6.70 -5.01 -1.40
C LYS A 62 -6.20 -5.60 -2.71
N ASP A 63 -6.29 -6.91 -2.89
CA ASP A 63 -5.84 -7.57 -4.12
C ASP A 63 -6.57 -7.05 -5.37
N ILE A 64 -7.87 -6.74 -5.26
CA ILE A 64 -8.63 -6.13 -6.35
C ILE A 64 -8.09 -4.73 -6.67
N LEU A 65 -7.80 -3.91 -5.64
CA LEU A 65 -7.27 -2.56 -5.81
C LEU A 65 -5.85 -2.58 -6.37
N ASP A 66 -5.00 -3.48 -5.91
CA ASP A 66 -3.62 -3.66 -6.42
C ASP A 66 -3.61 -4.00 -7.92
N LYS A 67 -4.59 -4.78 -8.38
CA LYS A 67 -4.77 -5.08 -9.82
C LYS A 67 -5.24 -3.88 -10.64
N CYS A 68 -5.82 -2.87 -10.01
CA CYS A 68 -6.22 -1.63 -10.68
C CYS A 68 -5.06 -0.66 -10.91
N GLY A 69 -3.88 -0.96 -10.38
CA GLY A 69 -2.68 -0.13 -10.45
C GLY A 69 -2.33 0.50 -9.11
N ASN A 70 -1.09 0.97 -9.03
CA ASN A 70 -0.53 1.49 -7.78
C ASN A 70 -1.26 2.75 -7.31
N GLY A 71 -1.60 2.77 -6.04
CA GLY A 71 -2.03 3.97 -5.34
C GLY A 71 -3.50 4.02 -4.90
N TYR A 72 -4.31 3.02 -5.21
CA TYR A 72 -5.65 2.92 -4.63
C TYR A 72 -5.59 2.34 -3.22
N ASN A 73 -6.38 2.93 -2.32
CA ASN A 73 -6.58 2.44 -0.97
C ASN A 73 -8.03 2.62 -0.54
N PHE A 74 -8.44 2.05 0.57
CA PHE A 74 -9.76 2.23 1.15
C PHE A 74 -9.68 2.59 2.63
N ASP A 75 -10.63 3.36 3.10
CA ASP A 75 -10.85 3.67 4.51
C ASP A 75 -12.34 3.66 4.87
N PHE A 76 -12.62 3.80 6.14
CA PHE A 76 -13.96 3.98 6.67
C PHE A 76 -14.11 5.40 7.21
N VAL A 77 -15.12 6.08 6.71
CA VAL A 77 -15.62 7.35 7.24
C VAL A 77 -16.92 7.09 7.99
N PRO A 78 -17.46 8.04 8.77
CA PRO A 78 -18.68 7.79 9.58
C PRO A 78 -19.86 7.22 8.80
N ASP A 79 -19.98 7.56 7.51
CA ASP A 79 -21.10 7.18 6.65
C ASP A 79 -20.82 5.90 5.83
N GLY A 80 -19.64 5.27 5.93
CA GLY A 80 -19.33 4.02 5.25
C GLY A 80 -17.93 3.94 4.65
N MET A 81 -17.76 3.01 3.70
CA MET A 81 -16.49 2.75 3.03
C MET A 81 -16.25 3.73 1.88
N ARG A 82 -15.01 4.18 1.75
CA ARG A 82 -14.53 5.02 0.68
C ARG A 82 -13.27 4.43 0.05
N ILE A 83 -13.21 4.42 -1.29
CA ILE A 83 -11.99 4.11 -2.05
C ILE A 83 -11.46 5.40 -2.64
N TYR A 84 -10.15 5.59 -2.58
CA TYR A 84 -9.47 6.79 -3.04
C TYR A 84 -8.09 6.49 -3.62
N LEU A 85 -7.58 7.39 -4.45
CA LEU A 85 -6.17 7.42 -4.83
C LEU A 85 -5.36 8.06 -3.71
N CYS A 86 -4.28 7.42 -3.27
CA CYS A 86 -3.40 7.98 -2.25
C CYS A 86 -2.83 9.35 -2.67
N SER A 87 -2.58 9.55 -3.97
CA SER A 87 -2.13 10.85 -4.51
C SER A 87 -3.12 11.98 -4.26
N ASP A 88 -4.42 11.68 -4.19
CA ASP A 88 -5.47 12.68 -4.00
C ASP A 88 -5.66 13.03 -2.51
N MET A 89 -5.10 12.22 -1.63
CA MET A 89 -5.10 12.42 -0.17
C MET A 89 -3.82 13.12 0.30
N SER A 90 -3.27 13.99 -0.53
CA SER A 90 -2.12 14.80 -0.17
C SER A 90 -2.43 15.65 1.06
N VAL A 91 -1.74 15.38 2.15
CA VAL A 91 -1.70 16.27 3.32
C VAL A 91 -0.56 17.24 3.04
N GLU A 92 -0.87 18.52 2.87
CA GLU A 92 0.18 19.54 2.86
C GLU A 92 0.88 19.51 4.23
N PRO A 93 2.12 19.03 4.30
CA PRO A 93 2.81 19.01 5.57
C PRO A 93 3.17 20.45 5.95
N LYS A 94 2.49 20.99 6.91
CA LYS A 94 2.99 22.19 7.63
C LYS A 94 4.13 21.79 8.56
N PHE A 95 4.99 20.86 8.11
CA PHE A 95 6.11 20.39 8.91
C PHE A 95 7.30 21.30 8.73
N ARG A 96 7.83 21.79 9.85
CA ARG A 96 9.22 22.20 9.93
C ARG A 96 9.96 21.13 10.72
N ILE A 97 10.90 20.46 10.08
CA ILE A 97 11.90 19.65 10.78
C ILE A 97 12.79 20.65 11.50
N SER A 98 12.69 20.71 12.80
CA SER A 98 13.60 21.50 13.62
C SER A 98 14.28 20.59 14.63
N PRO A 99 15.62 20.55 14.65
CA PRO A 99 16.34 19.85 15.70
C PRO A 99 16.32 20.59 17.05
N ASN A 100 15.81 21.82 17.12
CA ASN A 100 15.72 22.61 18.33
C ASN A 100 14.31 23.08 18.61
N THR A 101 13.78 22.62 19.71
CA THR A 101 12.49 22.82 20.28
C THR A 101 12.29 24.22 20.86
N GLU A 102 11.73 25.11 20.10
CA GLU A 102 10.80 26.09 20.67
C GLU A 102 9.48 25.99 19.93
N LEU A 103 8.56 25.23 20.49
CA LEU A 103 7.16 25.15 20.07
C LEU A 103 6.50 26.51 20.36
N LYS A 104 6.65 27.45 19.47
CA LYS A 104 5.83 28.65 19.42
C LYS A 104 5.01 28.62 18.14
N ASN A 105 3.69 28.47 18.33
CA ASN A 105 2.61 28.62 17.37
C ASN A 105 2.50 27.49 16.32
N SER A 106 1.61 26.53 16.56
CA SER A 106 0.91 25.66 15.61
C SER A 106 1.76 25.05 14.47
N VAL A 107 2.99 24.65 14.78
CA VAL A 107 3.86 23.95 13.85
C VAL A 107 3.88 22.48 14.26
N GLN A 108 3.47 21.62 13.39
CA GLN A 108 3.64 20.18 13.57
C GLN A 108 5.14 19.88 13.64
N TYR A 109 5.55 19.16 14.65
CA TYR A 109 6.94 18.76 14.87
C TYR A 109 7.09 17.28 14.52
N MET A 110 8.09 16.97 13.72
CA MET A 110 8.47 15.60 13.42
C MET A 110 9.84 15.34 14.06
N GLY A 111 9.84 14.44 15.04
CA GLY A 111 11.07 13.99 15.72
C GLY A 111 11.35 12.51 15.44
N ASN A 112 12.55 12.07 15.86
CA ASN A 112 12.94 10.65 15.78
C ASN A 112 12.73 10.03 14.38
N ILE A 113 13.21 10.71 13.34
CA ILE A 113 13.15 10.18 11.98
C ILE A 113 14.18 9.06 11.85
N GLU A 114 13.71 7.86 11.59
CA GLU A 114 14.53 6.71 11.25
C GLU A 114 14.32 6.38 9.76
N HIS A 115 15.40 6.09 9.08
CA HIS A 115 15.37 5.54 7.73
C HIS A 115 15.95 4.12 7.78
N LYS A 116 15.20 3.17 7.24
CA LYS A 116 15.62 1.78 7.13
C LYS A 116 15.55 1.35 5.68
N GLY A 117 16.67 0.87 5.15
CA GLY A 117 16.73 0.17 3.87
C GLY A 117 16.75 -1.35 4.12
N SER A 118 16.00 -2.11 3.35
CA SER A 118 15.99 -3.58 3.38
C SER A 118 16.07 -4.14 1.97
N ILE A 119 16.84 -5.20 1.81
CA ILE A 119 16.91 -6.00 0.58
C ILE A 119 16.27 -7.39 0.76
N GLU A 120 15.51 -7.58 1.85
CA GLU A 120 14.92 -8.88 2.19
C GLU A 120 13.98 -9.39 1.11
N ASN A 121 13.18 -8.50 0.53
CA ASN A 121 12.24 -8.81 -0.54
C ASN A 121 12.81 -8.59 -1.94
N MET A 122 14.03 -8.02 -2.05
CA MET A 122 14.66 -7.76 -3.34
C MET A 122 14.90 -9.05 -4.10
N LYS A 123 14.59 -9.02 -5.42
CA LYS A 123 15.01 -10.05 -6.38
C LYS A 123 15.63 -9.38 -7.58
N ASN A 124 16.83 -9.78 -7.93
CA ASN A 124 17.59 -9.23 -9.05
C ASN A 124 17.75 -10.22 -10.23
N SER A 125 17.07 -11.34 -10.13
CA SER A 125 16.91 -12.33 -11.18
C SER A 125 15.49 -12.88 -11.18
N VAL A 126 14.83 -12.89 -12.32
CA VAL A 126 13.51 -13.49 -12.50
C VAL A 126 13.58 -14.59 -13.53
N LYS A 127 13.18 -15.78 -13.14
CA LYS A 127 13.07 -16.95 -14.02
C LYS A 127 11.60 -17.26 -14.25
N VAL A 128 11.18 -17.23 -15.50
CA VAL A 128 9.80 -17.57 -15.89
C VAL A 128 9.76 -19.01 -16.38
N ILE A 129 8.85 -19.78 -15.82
CA ILE A 129 8.67 -21.21 -16.13
C ILE A 129 7.22 -21.51 -16.54
N THR A 130 7.05 -22.60 -17.27
CA THR A 130 5.78 -23.34 -17.40
C THR A 130 5.81 -24.56 -16.50
N ASP A 131 4.83 -25.47 -16.60
CA ASP A 131 4.85 -26.73 -15.86
C ASP A 131 6.02 -27.66 -16.24
N THR A 132 6.54 -27.51 -17.45
CA THR A 132 7.54 -28.41 -18.01
C THR A 132 8.87 -27.74 -18.35
N ASP A 133 8.87 -26.44 -18.63
CA ASP A 133 10.03 -25.78 -19.26
C ASP A 133 10.36 -24.43 -18.62
N VAL A 134 11.65 -24.06 -18.71
CA VAL A 134 12.12 -22.70 -18.43
C VAL A 134 12.00 -21.88 -19.70
N MET A 135 11.14 -20.87 -19.67
CA MET A 135 10.87 -20.01 -20.83
C MET A 135 11.90 -18.90 -21.00
N THR A 136 12.25 -18.23 -19.89
CA THR A 136 13.26 -17.16 -19.91
C THR A 136 13.81 -16.92 -18.51
N THR A 137 15.01 -16.31 -18.47
CA THR A 137 15.58 -15.77 -17.22
C THR A 137 16.13 -14.39 -17.51
N LEU A 138 15.67 -13.40 -16.76
CA LEU A 138 16.15 -12.02 -16.85
C LEU A 138 16.90 -11.67 -15.57
N LYS A 139 18.03 -10.97 -15.70
CA LYS A 139 18.93 -10.62 -14.61
C LYS A 139 19.29 -9.14 -14.67
N ALA A 140 19.46 -8.53 -13.49
CA ALA A 140 20.00 -7.19 -13.31
C ALA A 140 21.44 -7.31 -12.80
N GLU A 141 22.40 -7.38 -13.73
CA GLU A 141 23.82 -7.68 -13.42
C GLU A 141 24.44 -6.68 -12.45
N GLU A 142 24.12 -5.39 -12.56
CA GLU A 142 24.61 -4.35 -11.63
C GLU A 142 24.12 -4.61 -10.20
N SER A 143 22.83 -4.94 -10.04
CA SER A 143 22.24 -5.28 -8.76
C SER A 143 22.84 -6.57 -8.18
N ILE A 144 23.06 -7.57 -9.04
CA ILE A 144 23.71 -8.82 -8.63
C ILE A 144 25.13 -8.55 -8.12
N SER A 145 25.89 -7.70 -8.80
CA SER A 145 27.24 -7.32 -8.37
C SER A 145 27.26 -6.63 -7.01
N LYS A 146 26.23 -5.82 -6.71
CA LYS A 146 26.14 -5.04 -5.46
C LYS A 146 25.60 -5.86 -4.28
N TYR A 147 24.56 -6.67 -4.51
CA TYR A 147 23.79 -7.32 -3.44
C TYR A 147 23.88 -8.85 -3.43
N GLY A 148 24.57 -9.44 -4.41
CA GLY A 148 24.56 -10.89 -4.62
C GLY A 148 23.37 -11.37 -5.44
N PHE A 149 23.32 -12.66 -5.72
CA PHE A 149 22.30 -13.27 -6.58
C PHE A 149 21.03 -13.62 -5.79
N LEU A 150 19.93 -12.95 -6.10
CA LEU A 150 18.62 -13.11 -5.47
C LEU A 150 17.59 -13.42 -6.57
N GLN A 151 17.07 -14.65 -6.61
CA GLN A 151 16.20 -15.10 -7.71
C GLN A 151 14.77 -15.34 -7.24
N GLU A 152 13.82 -14.91 -8.09
CA GLU A 152 12.41 -15.28 -8.05
C GLU A 152 12.08 -16.20 -9.22
N VAL A 153 11.19 -17.18 -8.98
CA VAL A 153 10.66 -18.07 -10.02
C VAL A 153 9.19 -17.79 -10.19
N VAL A 154 8.80 -17.37 -11.38
CA VAL A 154 7.43 -16.99 -11.72
C VAL A 154 6.87 -18.00 -12.72
N LYS A 155 5.70 -18.57 -12.40
CA LYS A 155 4.98 -19.43 -13.33
C LYS A 155 4.11 -18.57 -14.23
N MET A 156 4.25 -18.76 -15.56
CA MET A 156 3.38 -18.08 -16.51
C MET A 156 2.09 -18.86 -16.76
N ASN A 157 1.04 -18.14 -17.09
CA ASN A 157 -0.23 -18.71 -17.54
C ASN A 157 -0.29 -18.82 -19.07
N ASP A 158 -1.25 -19.58 -19.57
CA ASP A 158 -1.48 -19.71 -21.02
C ASP A 158 -1.84 -18.32 -21.61
N GLY A 159 -1.10 -17.94 -22.64
CA GLY A 159 -1.28 -16.65 -23.33
C GLY A 159 -0.39 -15.51 -22.85
N ASP A 160 0.36 -15.69 -21.76
CA ASP A 160 1.32 -14.70 -21.28
C ASP A 160 2.57 -14.64 -22.18
N ASN A 161 3.20 -13.47 -22.25
CA ASN A 161 4.52 -13.31 -22.84
C ASN A 161 5.59 -13.44 -21.76
N ALA A 162 6.40 -14.47 -21.82
CA ALA A 162 7.43 -14.76 -20.81
C ALA A 162 8.43 -13.61 -20.61
N SER A 163 8.83 -12.93 -21.70
CA SER A 163 9.79 -11.81 -21.64
C SER A 163 9.19 -10.59 -20.95
N ASP A 164 7.94 -10.27 -21.25
CA ASP A 164 7.26 -9.12 -20.65
C ASP A 164 6.95 -9.39 -19.18
N LEU A 165 6.55 -10.62 -18.83
CA LEU A 165 6.35 -11.04 -17.46
C LEU A 165 7.65 -10.96 -16.64
N ALA A 166 8.78 -11.41 -17.22
CA ALA A 166 10.08 -11.31 -16.58
C ALA A 166 10.51 -9.86 -16.35
N LYS A 167 10.33 -8.98 -17.36
CA LYS A 167 10.65 -7.55 -17.25
C LYS A 167 9.83 -6.85 -16.20
N LYS A 168 8.51 -7.10 -16.18
CA LYS A 168 7.60 -6.53 -15.20
C LYS A 168 8.02 -6.92 -13.78
N ASN A 169 8.15 -8.22 -13.51
CA ASN A 169 8.52 -8.70 -12.18
C ASN A 169 9.90 -8.21 -11.74
N LEU A 170 10.89 -8.19 -12.64
CA LEU A 170 12.21 -7.69 -12.31
C LEU A 170 12.18 -6.20 -11.97
N GLY A 171 11.42 -5.40 -12.71
CA GLY A 171 11.25 -3.96 -12.43
C GLY A 171 10.58 -3.68 -11.08
N GLU A 172 9.62 -4.52 -10.68
CA GLU A 172 8.92 -4.41 -9.40
C GLU A 172 9.77 -4.87 -8.22
N LEU A 173 10.54 -5.95 -8.39
CA LEU A 173 11.25 -6.64 -7.30
C LEU A 173 12.70 -6.17 -7.12
N ASN A 174 13.35 -5.62 -8.16
CA ASN A 174 14.76 -5.21 -8.09
C ASN A 174 14.90 -3.80 -7.52
N LYS A 175 14.45 -3.63 -6.28
CA LYS A 175 14.56 -2.36 -5.54
C LYS A 175 14.77 -2.63 -4.06
N GLU A 176 15.44 -1.70 -3.38
CA GLU A 176 15.49 -1.67 -1.92
C GLU A 176 14.13 -1.23 -1.38
N ASP A 177 13.63 -1.92 -0.37
CA ASP A 177 12.47 -1.46 0.41
C ASP A 177 12.96 -0.37 1.36
N GLU A 178 12.55 0.86 1.13
CA GLU A 178 12.89 2.00 1.98
C GLU A 178 11.71 2.38 2.86
N THR A 179 11.87 2.21 4.17
CA THR A 179 10.87 2.60 5.15
C THR A 179 11.39 3.78 5.98
N TYR A 180 10.57 4.79 6.09
CA TYR A 180 10.81 5.95 6.94
C TYR A 180 9.82 5.91 8.09
N SER A 181 10.29 6.09 9.32
CA SER A 181 9.43 6.22 10.49
C SER A 181 9.73 7.52 11.22
N GLY A 182 8.72 8.07 11.87
CA GLY A 182 8.85 9.30 12.63
C GLY A 182 7.72 9.48 13.62
N GLU A 183 7.91 10.40 14.57
CA GLU A 183 6.87 10.82 15.50
C GLU A 183 6.51 12.27 15.21
N ILE A 184 5.22 12.52 15.01
CA ILE A 184 4.66 13.84 14.74
C ILE A 184 3.90 14.31 15.96
N ILE A 185 4.05 15.58 16.32
CA ILE A 185 3.12 16.24 17.24
C ILE A 185 2.10 16.98 16.39
N GLU A 186 0.85 16.60 16.53
CA GLU A 186 -0.27 17.12 15.74
C GLU A 186 -1.27 17.90 16.61
N GLU A 187 -1.94 18.87 16.00
CA GLU A 187 -3.16 19.41 16.56
C GLU A 187 -4.29 18.38 16.45
N LEU A 188 -5.23 18.40 17.42
CA LEU A 188 -6.35 17.45 17.45
C LEU A 188 -7.27 17.51 16.21
N THR A 189 -7.12 18.53 15.39
CA THR A 189 -7.91 18.74 14.17
C THR A 189 -7.19 18.29 12.89
N SER A 190 -5.90 17.98 12.94
CA SER A 190 -5.16 17.47 11.79
C SER A 190 -5.08 15.95 11.85
N TYR A 191 -5.48 15.32 10.76
CA TYR A 191 -5.55 13.87 10.68
C TYR A 191 -4.54 13.34 9.67
N THR A 192 -3.31 13.20 10.11
CA THR A 192 -2.33 12.42 9.36
C THR A 192 -2.61 10.94 9.63
N ARG A 193 -2.98 10.19 8.61
CA ARG A 193 -3.36 8.77 8.74
C ARG A 193 -2.75 7.93 7.63
N ALA A 194 -2.75 6.63 7.82
CA ALA A 194 -2.36 5.69 6.77
C ALA A 194 -3.15 5.95 5.48
N GLY A 195 -2.47 5.87 4.33
CA GLY A 195 -3.02 6.22 3.03
C GLY A 195 -2.87 7.70 2.63
N SER A 196 -2.51 8.60 3.56
CA SER A 196 -2.17 9.98 3.22
C SER A 196 -0.77 10.06 2.61
N THR A 197 -0.55 11.05 1.74
CA THR A 197 0.77 11.32 1.17
C THR A 197 1.40 12.56 1.79
N ILE A 198 2.71 12.51 1.93
CA ILE A 198 3.54 13.63 2.37
C ILE A 198 4.58 13.89 1.29
N GLU A 199 4.80 15.16 0.96
CA GLU A 199 5.90 15.57 0.09
C GLU A 199 7.00 16.21 0.91
N LYS A 200 8.24 15.73 0.74
CA LYS A 200 9.43 16.29 1.36
C LYS A 200 10.56 16.37 0.33
N ASP A 201 11.12 17.55 0.18
CA ASP A 201 12.25 17.80 -0.74
C ASP A 201 11.97 17.33 -2.19
N GLY A 202 10.71 17.47 -2.65
CA GLY A 202 10.26 17.06 -3.97
C GLY A 202 10.02 15.54 -4.10
N VAL A 203 10.17 14.78 -3.04
CA VAL A 203 9.88 13.34 -2.98
C VAL A 203 8.57 13.11 -2.26
N LYS A 204 7.69 12.32 -2.87
CA LYS A 204 6.40 11.93 -2.27
C LYS A 204 6.55 10.62 -1.51
N TYR A 205 5.94 10.58 -0.34
CA TYR A 205 5.85 9.41 0.53
C TYR A 205 4.40 9.11 0.83
N VAL A 206 4.04 7.83 0.89
CA VAL A 206 2.75 7.38 1.40
C VAL A 206 2.91 6.92 2.85
N ILE A 207 2.00 7.31 3.71
CA ILE A 207 1.95 6.84 5.09
C ILE A 207 1.34 5.45 5.08
N THR A 208 2.12 4.46 5.51
CA THR A 208 1.69 3.05 5.56
C THR A 208 1.11 2.68 6.92
N SER A 209 1.53 3.37 7.98
CA SER A 209 1.07 3.16 9.34
C SER A 209 0.93 4.49 10.08
N SER A 210 -0.08 4.59 10.94
CA SER A 210 -0.33 5.78 11.76
C SER A 210 -0.87 5.35 13.12
N GLN A 211 -0.16 5.70 14.19
CA GLN A 211 -0.52 5.36 15.55
C GLN A 211 -0.62 6.61 16.44
N HIS A 212 -1.85 7.00 16.72
CA HIS A 212 -2.16 8.17 17.55
C HIS A 212 -2.11 7.84 19.04
N SER A 213 -1.52 8.74 19.83
CA SER A 213 -1.52 8.67 21.28
C SER A 213 -1.61 10.08 21.88
N ILE A 214 -2.28 10.20 23.02
CA ILE A 214 -2.35 11.45 23.78
C ILE A 214 -1.63 11.25 25.11
N LYS A 215 -0.60 12.04 25.35
CA LYS A 215 0.18 12.03 26.59
C LYS A 215 0.28 13.44 27.13
N ASN A 216 -0.15 13.64 28.36
CA ASN A 216 -0.12 14.97 29.05
C ASN A 216 -0.77 16.09 28.22
N GLY A 217 -1.87 15.78 27.52
CA GLY A 217 -2.59 16.74 26.68
C GLY A 217 -1.95 17.02 25.33
N VAL A 218 -0.84 16.38 24.99
CA VAL A 218 -0.17 16.49 23.70
C VAL A 218 -0.53 15.28 22.84
N HIS A 219 -0.92 15.53 21.60
CA HIS A 219 -1.24 14.50 20.60
C HIS A 219 -0.01 14.13 19.81
N TYR A 220 0.41 12.88 19.94
CA TYR A 220 1.52 12.27 19.21
C TYR A 220 0.96 11.30 18.17
N ASN A 221 1.54 11.32 16.99
CA ASN A 221 1.27 10.35 15.95
C ASN A 221 2.58 9.74 15.49
N LYS A 222 2.74 8.44 15.72
CA LYS A 222 3.86 7.67 15.18
C LYS A 222 3.46 7.16 13.79
N ILE A 223 4.25 7.51 12.77
CA ILE A 223 3.98 7.16 11.38
C ILE A 223 5.11 6.33 10.80
N ASP A 224 4.76 5.40 9.93
CA ASP A 224 5.68 4.75 9.00
C ASP A 224 5.29 5.18 7.59
N MET A 225 6.29 5.36 6.73
CA MET A 225 6.11 5.90 5.38
C MET A 225 6.98 5.14 4.39
N GLU A 226 6.51 5.02 3.17
CA GLU A 226 7.25 4.48 2.04
C GLU A 226 7.31 5.52 0.92
N ARG A 227 8.38 5.48 0.14
CA ARG A 227 8.52 6.36 -1.01
C ARG A 227 7.53 5.97 -2.10
N LEU A 228 6.74 6.93 -2.58
CA LEU A 228 5.95 6.78 -3.80
C LEU A 228 6.90 6.86 -5.01
N VAL A 229 6.95 5.79 -5.78
CA VAL A 229 7.76 5.68 -7.01
C VAL A 229 6.94 6.16 -8.22
#